data_9dc215ddcfe33efcc520a087b0111937
#
_entry.id   9dc215ddcfe33efcc520a087b0111937
#
_cell.length_a   1.000
_cell.length_b   1.000
_cell.length_c   1.000
_cell.angle_alpha   90.00
_cell.angle_beta   90.00
_cell.angle_gamma   90.00
#
_symmetry.space_group_name_H-M   'P 1'
#
loop_
_entity.id
_entity.type
_entity.pdbx_description
1 polymer ?
#
loop_
_entity_poly.entity_id
_entity_poly.type
_entity_poly.pdbx_seq_one_letter_code
_entity_poly.pdbx_strand_id
1 'polypeptide(L)'
;MFLSCVCFIFAAYVASAQPKDGQKHKVSPAQYWQMGAMDTDKVFGAEIWKAYDYLKKVEPKARTIVAIIDGGTELDHEDLKAALWVNRGEIPGNGIDDDGNGYVDDVHGWNFAGRKDGSQLETGSLEADREYLVLSEQFEGVDTSGLSRKEYKKYRYFKEEVEPFSSIWQAKRDVAGAKAVVRYAELFEKELRAKDPNRKAFSGADLASIMKDGETDAARWEAYEFCVRKMKGNPLMSWTKLYAQRDDLEKDAEKEYRKRVETVKTSERERAALGDNQNDASDRNYGNNRLAGKKSALHGMHVGGIVGATRDNGIGIDGVADVELMFIRLHEGDGDERDKDVASAIYYAADNGARVINMSFGKRTSPGKGMVEKALRYAEKKGILLVHAAGNDGASIEEHHLYPSKHAD
;
A
#
# COMPACT_ATOMS: atom_id res chain seq x y z
N MET A 1 4.40 6.62 10.90
CA MET A 1 4.87 5.36 11.53
C MET A 1 3.65 4.66 12.11
N PHE A 2 2.80 4.13 11.25
CA PHE A 2 1.73 3.24 11.69
C PHE A 2 1.31 2.33 10.55
N LEU A 3 1.36 1.12 10.88
CA LEU A 3 0.71 -0.10 10.47
C LEU A 3 1.29 -0.85 9.27
N SER A 4 2.42 -1.43 9.53
CA SER A 4 2.81 -2.74 8.98
C SER A 4 2.95 -3.77 10.12
N CYS A 5 2.07 -3.80 11.11
CA CYS A 5 2.31 -4.58 12.34
C CYS A 5 1.37 -5.74 12.61
N VAL A 6 0.52 -6.18 11.68
CA VAL A 6 -0.34 -7.36 11.93
C VAL A 6 0.16 -8.63 11.23
N CYS A 7 1.03 -8.54 10.23
CA CYS A 7 1.63 -9.75 9.61
C CYS A 7 2.86 -10.33 10.32
N PHE A 8 3.43 -9.66 11.34
CA PHE A 8 4.74 -10.04 11.90
C PHE A 8 4.73 -11.07 13.01
N ILE A 9 3.60 -11.52 13.53
CA ILE A 9 3.58 -12.47 14.67
C ILE A 9 3.49 -13.94 14.24
N PHE A 10 3.24 -14.26 12.99
CA PHE A 10 3.08 -15.65 12.52
C PHE A 10 4.27 -16.26 11.79
N ALA A 11 5.28 -15.49 11.40
CA ALA A 11 6.40 -16.01 10.62
C ALA A 11 7.49 -16.73 11.43
N ALA A 12 7.49 -16.66 12.76
CA ALA A 12 8.58 -17.20 13.58
C ALA A 12 8.39 -18.65 14.07
N TYR A 13 7.34 -19.36 13.69
CA TYR A 13 7.04 -20.69 14.24
C TYR A 13 6.68 -21.78 13.21
N VAL A 14 6.95 -21.59 11.94
CA VAL A 14 6.64 -22.63 10.92
C VAL A 14 7.90 -23.21 10.28
N ALA A 15 8.90 -23.55 11.08
CA ALA A 15 9.96 -24.47 10.68
C ALA A 15 9.64 -25.89 11.15
N SER A 16 8.55 -26.47 10.71
CA SER A 16 8.32 -27.91 10.85
C SER A 16 7.63 -28.44 9.60
N ALA A 17 8.27 -29.40 8.98
CA ALA A 17 7.93 -30.07 7.74
C ALA A 17 6.42 -30.17 7.47
N GLN A 18 6.00 -29.69 6.31
CA GLN A 18 4.66 -29.98 5.77
C GLN A 18 4.50 -31.50 5.59
N PRO A 19 3.30 -32.07 5.76
CA PRO A 19 3.09 -33.50 5.61
C PRO A 19 3.38 -33.92 4.16
N LYS A 20 4.23 -34.93 4.00
CA LYS A 20 4.47 -35.56 2.69
C LYS A 20 3.18 -36.13 2.14
N ASP A 21 3.06 -36.08 0.82
CA ASP A 21 1.92 -36.55 0.03
C ASP A 21 1.45 -37.95 0.50
N GLY A 22 0.17 -38.09 0.85
CA GLY A 22 -0.43 -39.35 1.29
C GLY A 22 -0.67 -39.54 2.79
N GLN A 23 -0.19 -38.68 3.68
CA GLN A 23 -0.62 -38.72 5.08
C GLN A 23 -1.92 -37.95 5.27
N LYS A 24 -2.95 -38.61 5.83
CA LYS A 24 -4.16 -37.93 6.30
C LYS A 24 -3.74 -36.77 7.21
N HIS A 25 -4.14 -35.57 6.85
CA HIS A 25 -3.76 -34.33 7.49
C HIS A 25 -4.02 -34.35 9.00
N LYS A 26 -3.04 -34.78 9.79
CA LYS A 26 -3.04 -34.68 11.26
C LYS A 26 -2.35 -33.40 11.73
N VAL A 27 -2.41 -32.34 10.91
CA VAL A 27 -1.78 -31.06 11.25
C VAL A 27 -2.77 -30.25 12.08
N SER A 28 -2.26 -29.65 13.16
CA SER A 28 -3.08 -28.76 13.99
C SER A 28 -3.75 -27.69 13.10
N PRO A 29 -5.08 -27.54 13.16
CA PRO A 29 -5.78 -26.50 12.41
C PRO A 29 -5.20 -25.09 12.62
N ALA A 30 -4.58 -24.85 13.77
CA ALA A 30 -3.93 -23.59 14.09
C ALA A 30 -2.68 -23.27 13.24
N GLN A 31 -2.02 -24.29 12.65
CA GLN A 31 -0.80 -24.09 11.85
C GLN A 31 -1.06 -23.95 10.36
N TYR A 32 -2.12 -24.57 9.84
CA TYR A 32 -2.40 -24.63 8.40
C TYR A 32 -3.87 -24.36 8.08
N TRP A 33 -4.55 -23.55 8.90
CA TRP A 33 -5.97 -23.24 8.72
C TRP A 33 -6.25 -22.68 7.32
N GLN A 34 -5.32 -21.92 6.74
CA GLN A 34 -5.43 -21.34 5.40
C GLN A 34 -5.53 -22.40 4.28
N MET A 35 -5.03 -23.61 4.51
CA MET A 35 -5.06 -24.72 3.54
C MET A 35 -6.38 -25.49 3.58
N GLY A 36 -7.10 -25.42 4.70
CA GLY A 36 -8.26 -26.23 5.00
C GLY A 36 -9.56 -25.73 4.40
N ALA A 37 -10.62 -26.50 4.65
CA ALA A 37 -11.98 -26.22 4.23
C ALA A 37 -12.97 -26.37 5.39
N MET A 38 -14.06 -25.59 5.38
CA MET A 38 -15.03 -25.61 6.48
C MET A 38 -15.76 -26.95 6.62
N ASP A 39 -16.08 -27.62 5.52
CA ASP A 39 -16.80 -28.88 5.52
C ASP A 39 -15.95 -30.07 6.00
N THR A 40 -14.64 -30.11 5.62
CA THR A 40 -13.73 -31.22 5.98
C THR A 40 -12.93 -30.95 7.24
N ASP A 41 -12.37 -29.72 7.37
CA ASP A 41 -11.36 -29.39 8.37
C ASP A 41 -11.90 -28.48 9.49
N LYS A 42 -13.14 -28.00 9.36
CA LYS A 42 -13.83 -27.10 10.30
C LYS A 42 -13.13 -25.76 10.48
N VAL A 43 -12.42 -25.30 9.44
CA VAL A 43 -11.74 -24.01 9.39
C VAL A 43 -12.12 -23.25 8.11
N PHE A 44 -12.21 -21.94 8.21
CA PHE A 44 -12.43 -21.05 7.05
C PHE A 44 -11.08 -20.77 6.36
N GLY A 45 -10.58 -21.76 5.62
CA GLY A 45 -9.38 -21.63 4.79
C GLY A 45 -9.73 -21.42 3.32
N ALA A 46 -8.69 -21.45 2.47
CA ALA A 46 -8.82 -21.29 1.01
C ALA A 46 -9.05 -22.61 0.26
N GLU A 47 -9.38 -23.70 0.95
CA GLU A 47 -9.68 -25.04 0.39
C GLU A 47 -8.54 -25.63 -0.49
N ILE A 48 -7.29 -25.26 -0.20
CA ILE A 48 -6.12 -25.64 -1.03
C ILE A 48 -5.94 -27.17 -1.07
N TRP A 49 -6.18 -27.88 0.02
CA TRP A 49 -6.11 -29.36 0.03
C TRP A 49 -7.11 -30.00 -0.92
N LYS A 50 -8.32 -29.45 -1.03
CA LYS A 50 -9.30 -29.91 -2.03
C LYS A 50 -8.85 -29.63 -3.45
N ALA A 51 -8.21 -28.48 -3.68
CA ALA A 51 -7.65 -28.15 -4.98
C ALA A 51 -6.54 -29.16 -5.36
N TYR A 52 -5.68 -29.55 -4.43
CA TYR A 52 -4.67 -30.58 -4.69
C TYR A 52 -5.29 -31.95 -5.02
N ASP A 53 -6.33 -32.36 -4.31
CA ASP A 53 -7.04 -33.61 -4.62
C ASP A 53 -7.72 -33.60 -6.00
N TYR A 54 -8.23 -32.44 -6.41
CA TYR A 54 -8.74 -32.25 -7.77
C TYR A 54 -7.61 -32.33 -8.81
N LEU A 55 -6.48 -31.66 -8.55
CA LEU A 55 -5.34 -31.57 -9.47
C LEU A 55 -4.61 -32.91 -9.66
N LYS A 56 -4.68 -33.84 -8.71
CA LYS A 56 -4.17 -35.22 -8.88
C LYS A 56 -4.75 -35.93 -10.10
N LYS A 57 -5.89 -35.47 -10.62
CA LYS A 57 -6.58 -36.02 -11.79
C LYS A 57 -6.26 -35.28 -13.07
N VAL A 58 -5.45 -34.22 -13.00
CA VAL A 58 -5.11 -33.33 -14.12
C VAL A 58 -3.62 -33.34 -14.31
N GLU A 59 -3.14 -33.72 -15.48
CA GLU A 59 -1.71 -33.60 -15.81
C GLU A 59 -1.38 -32.15 -16.16
N PRO A 60 -0.45 -31.50 -15.44
CA PRO A 60 -0.01 -30.15 -15.77
C PRO A 60 0.75 -30.17 -17.09
N LYS A 61 0.40 -29.27 -18.02
CA LYS A 61 1.06 -29.16 -19.32
C LYS A 61 2.36 -28.34 -19.27
N ALA A 62 2.42 -27.37 -18.34
CA ALA A 62 3.57 -26.50 -18.12
C ALA A 62 3.38 -25.78 -16.76
N ARG A 63 4.48 -25.24 -16.21
CA ARG A 63 4.42 -24.32 -15.06
C ARG A 63 3.74 -23.03 -15.49
N THR A 64 2.85 -22.53 -14.64
CA THR A 64 2.13 -21.28 -14.87
C THR A 64 3.01 -20.10 -14.45
N ILE A 65 3.11 -19.08 -15.28
CA ILE A 65 3.78 -17.82 -14.91
C ILE A 65 2.81 -16.99 -14.07
N VAL A 66 3.22 -16.68 -12.83
CA VAL A 66 2.50 -15.78 -11.91
C VAL A 66 3.35 -14.51 -11.77
N ALA A 67 2.82 -13.39 -12.21
CA ALA A 67 3.46 -12.10 -12.00
C ALA A 67 3.14 -11.58 -10.58
N ILE A 68 4.19 -11.22 -9.84
CA ILE A 68 4.12 -10.58 -8.52
C ILE A 68 4.49 -9.10 -8.73
N ILE A 69 3.48 -8.27 -8.85
CA ILE A 69 3.66 -6.82 -8.93
C ILE A 69 3.70 -6.28 -7.51
N ASP A 70 4.89 -5.89 -7.04
CA ASP A 70 5.15 -5.60 -5.62
C ASP A 70 6.47 -4.81 -5.42
N GLY A 71 7.09 -4.92 -4.28
CA GLY A 71 8.37 -4.29 -3.92
C GLY A 71 9.64 -4.97 -4.46
N GLY A 72 9.51 -6.01 -5.30
CA GLY A 72 10.64 -6.76 -5.84
C GLY A 72 11.00 -8.02 -5.04
N THR A 73 12.20 -8.55 -5.25
CA THR A 73 12.70 -9.79 -4.61
C THR A 73 14.22 -9.83 -4.58
N GLU A 74 14.78 -10.66 -3.68
CA GLU A 74 16.18 -11.10 -3.75
C GLU A 74 16.27 -12.32 -4.67
N LEU A 75 17.10 -12.25 -5.71
CA LEU A 75 17.18 -13.29 -6.76
C LEU A 75 17.91 -14.56 -6.29
N ASP A 76 18.75 -14.46 -5.26
CA ASP A 76 19.52 -15.56 -4.70
C ASP A 76 18.87 -16.20 -3.47
N HIS A 77 17.65 -15.80 -3.11
CA HIS A 77 16.93 -16.38 -1.98
C HIS A 77 16.77 -17.89 -2.15
N GLU A 78 17.28 -18.67 -1.17
CA GLU A 78 17.43 -20.13 -1.26
C GLU A 78 16.14 -20.89 -1.55
N ASP A 79 15.00 -20.36 -1.13
CA ASP A 79 13.69 -20.98 -1.29
C ASP A 79 12.90 -20.44 -2.52
N LEU A 80 13.35 -19.38 -3.17
CA LEU A 80 12.68 -18.75 -4.33
C LEU A 80 13.42 -18.91 -5.65
N LYS A 81 14.76 -18.97 -5.63
CA LYS A 81 15.57 -18.93 -6.85
C LYS A 81 15.22 -19.98 -7.92
N ALA A 82 14.76 -21.16 -7.52
CA ALA A 82 14.36 -22.22 -8.45
C ALA A 82 12.93 -22.01 -9.00
N ALA A 83 12.16 -21.13 -8.39
CA ALA A 83 10.83 -20.75 -8.85
C ALA A 83 10.81 -19.45 -9.67
N LEU A 84 11.93 -18.73 -9.80
CA LEU A 84 11.99 -17.51 -10.58
C LEU A 84 11.66 -17.79 -12.06
N TRP A 85 10.80 -16.95 -12.62
CA TRP A 85 10.60 -16.90 -14.06
C TRP A 85 11.91 -16.47 -14.77
N VAL A 86 12.13 -17.03 -15.94
CA VAL A 86 13.30 -16.70 -16.76
C VAL A 86 12.83 -16.28 -18.15
N ASN A 87 13.14 -15.03 -18.52
CA ASN A 87 13.01 -14.59 -19.90
C ASN A 87 14.07 -15.30 -20.75
N ARG A 88 13.63 -16.28 -21.51
CA ARG A 88 14.53 -17.12 -22.37
C ARG A 88 14.95 -16.40 -23.65
N GLY A 89 14.39 -15.24 -23.93
CA GLY A 89 14.78 -14.36 -25.02
C GLY A 89 16.03 -13.56 -24.72
N GLU A 90 16.39 -13.42 -23.43
CA GLU A 90 17.52 -12.62 -22.97
C GLU A 90 18.80 -13.44 -22.73
N ILE A 91 19.96 -12.85 -23.03
CA ILE A 91 21.29 -13.35 -22.64
C ILE A 91 21.73 -12.58 -21.39
N PRO A 92 21.75 -13.20 -20.20
CA PRO A 92 21.95 -12.47 -18.95
C PRO A 92 23.24 -11.63 -18.90
N GLY A 93 23.11 -10.34 -18.56
CA GLY A 93 24.22 -9.46 -18.23
C GLY A 93 25.03 -8.96 -19.43
N ASN A 94 24.51 -9.05 -20.66
CA ASN A 94 25.20 -8.57 -21.86
C ASN A 94 24.92 -7.06 -22.14
N GLY A 95 23.93 -6.46 -21.46
CA GLY A 95 23.54 -5.05 -21.62
C GLY A 95 22.74 -4.77 -22.91
N ILE A 96 22.16 -5.81 -23.52
CA ILE A 96 21.38 -5.73 -24.76
C ILE A 96 19.96 -6.23 -24.46
N ASP A 97 18.97 -5.64 -25.09
CA ASP A 97 17.60 -6.12 -25.17
C ASP A 97 17.57 -7.14 -26.35
N ASP A 98 17.84 -8.44 -26.05
CA ASP A 98 18.03 -9.47 -27.08
C ASP A 98 16.72 -9.90 -27.75
N ASP A 99 15.57 -9.79 -27.03
CA ASP A 99 14.27 -10.16 -27.57
C ASP A 99 13.50 -8.97 -28.17
N GLY A 100 14.04 -7.75 -28.02
CA GLY A 100 13.47 -6.53 -28.60
C GLY A 100 12.17 -6.06 -27.95
N ASN A 101 11.92 -6.45 -26.69
CA ASN A 101 10.71 -6.09 -25.95
C ASN A 101 10.78 -4.68 -25.32
N GLY A 102 11.94 -4.02 -25.34
CA GLY A 102 12.21 -2.69 -24.80
C GLY A 102 12.81 -2.68 -23.39
N TYR A 103 13.16 -3.86 -22.83
CA TYR A 103 13.65 -4.02 -21.47
C TYR A 103 14.97 -4.79 -21.44
N VAL A 104 16.07 -4.09 -21.25
CA VAL A 104 17.44 -4.65 -21.32
C VAL A 104 17.71 -5.62 -20.16
N ASP A 105 18.16 -6.83 -20.48
CA ASP A 105 18.49 -7.87 -19.47
C ASP A 105 17.34 -8.14 -18.46
N ASP A 106 16.08 -8.16 -18.89
CA ASP A 106 14.91 -8.40 -18.01
C ASP A 106 14.69 -9.89 -17.65
N VAL A 107 15.80 -10.57 -17.32
CA VAL A 107 15.89 -12.03 -17.16
C VAL A 107 14.87 -12.60 -16.17
N HIS A 108 14.56 -11.89 -15.07
CA HIS A 108 13.63 -12.36 -14.02
C HIS A 108 12.45 -11.43 -13.76
N GLY A 109 12.33 -10.37 -14.57
CA GLY A 109 11.32 -9.33 -14.43
C GLY A 109 11.91 -7.93 -14.51
N TRP A 110 11.15 -6.92 -14.11
CA TRP A 110 11.51 -5.52 -14.31
C TRP A 110 11.21 -4.63 -13.10
N ASN A 111 11.98 -3.54 -12.97
CA ASN A 111 11.82 -2.53 -11.93
C ASN A 111 11.46 -1.18 -12.55
N PHE A 112 10.19 -0.78 -12.46
CA PHE A 112 9.71 0.51 -12.93
C PHE A 112 10.06 1.68 -12.00
N ALA A 113 10.50 1.40 -10.76
CA ALA A 113 11.00 2.39 -9.81
C ALA A 113 12.54 2.55 -9.84
N GLY A 114 13.19 2.09 -10.90
CA GLY A 114 14.65 2.15 -11.08
C GLY A 114 15.08 3.10 -12.19
N ARG A 115 16.29 3.65 -12.08
CA ARG A 115 16.90 4.47 -13.14
C ARG A 115 17.72 3.61 -14.10
N LYS A 116 17.90 4.09 -15.33
CA LYS A 116 18.69 3.38 -16.36
C LYS A 116 20.15 3.11 -15.97
N ASP A 117 20.71 3.90 -15.04
CA ASP A 117 22.05 3.67 -14.50
C ASP A 117 22.11 2.56 -13.44
N GLY A 118 20.98 1.92 -13.18
CA GLY A 118 20.85 0.86 -12.18
C GLY A 118 20.63 1.38 -10.74
N SER A 119 20.62 2.69 -10.50
CA SER A 119 20.22 3.24 -9.21
C SER A 119 18.69 3.13 -9.02
N GLN A 120 18.23 3.23 -7.78
CA GLN A 120 16.83 3.08 -7.42
C GLN A 120 16.30 4.39 -6.85
N LEU A 121 15.00 4.61 -6.98
CA LEU A 121 14.32 5.65 -6.25
C LEU A 121 14.22 5.21 -4.78
N GLU A 122 14.56 6.11 -3.86
CA GLU A 122 14.63 5.82 -2.42
C GLU A 122 13.49 6.51 -1.64
N THR A 123 12.99 7.62 -2.16
CA THR A 123 11.98 8.43 -1.49
C THR A 123 10.62 8.21 -2.12
N GLY A 124 9.73 7.52 -1.41
CA GLY A 124 8.32 7.41 -1.78
C GLY A 124 7.47 8.53 -1.18
N SER A 125 6.29 8.75 -1.76
CA SER A 125 5.27 9.65 -1.24
C SER A 125 3.87 9.12 -1.52
N LEU A 126 2.89 9.50 -0.67
CA LEU A 126 1.50 9.10 -0.89
C LEU A 126 0.93 9.86 -2.10
N GLU A 127 0.09 9.19 -2.89
CA GLU A 127 -0.61 9.82 -4.02
C GLU A 127 -1.45 11.00 -3.57
N ALA A 128 -2.20 10.83 -2.47
CA ALA A 128 -3.00 11.90 -1.91
C ALA A 128 -2.17 13.12 -1.51
N ASP A 129 -0.92 12.93 -1.07
CA ASP A 129 -0.03 14.06 -0.72
C ASP A 129 0.46 14.79 -1.98
N ARG A 130 0.78 14.06 -3.06
CA ARG A 130 1.16 14.65 -4.36
C ARG A 130 0.01 15.49 -4.92
N GLU A 131 -1.17 14.91 -4.98
CA GLU A 131 -2.39 15.58 -5.45
C GLU A 131 -2.78 16.77 -4.55
N TYR A 132 -2.61 16.64 -3.22
CA TYR A 132 -2.91 17.73 -2.29
C TYR A 132 -2.04 18.96 -2.57
N LEU A 133 -0.74 18.82 -2.76
CA LEU A 133 0.14 19.95 -3.05
C LEU A 133 -0.27 20.68 -4.34
N VAL A 134 -0.71 19.94 -5.36
CA VAL A 134 -1.15 20.54 -6.63
C VAL A 134 -2.53 21.19 -6.52
N LEU A 135 -3.48 20.52 -5.88
CA LEU A 135 -4.88 20.94 -5.89
C LEU A 135 -5.21 21.95 -4.80
N SER A 136 -4.48 21.96 -3.68
CA SER A 136 -4.69 22.93 -2.60
C SER A 136 -4.44 24.36 -3.06
N GLU A 137 -3.48 24.60 -3.94
CA GLU A 137 -3.22 25.94 -4.52
C GLU A 137 -4.43 26.45 -5.30
N GLN A 138 -5.21 25.54 -5.93
CA GLN A 138 -6.37 25.90 -6.73
C GLN A 138 -7.66 25.98 -5.90
N PHE A 139 -7.83 25.12 -4.90
CA PHE A 139 -9.15 24.85 -4.31
C PHE A 139 -9.24 25.14 -2.81
N GLU A 140 -8.13 25.40 -2.12
CA GLU A 140 -8.21 25.72 -0.70
C GLU A 140 -8.82 27.10 -0.49
N GLY A 141 -9.91 27.16 0.30
CA GLY A 141 -10.63 28.42 0.58
C GLY A 141 -11.40 28.99 -0.61
N VAL A 142 -11.53 28.25 -1.74
CA VAL A 142 -12.22 28.75 -2.93
C VAL A 142 -13.73 28.88 -2.70
N ASP A 143 -14.31 29.97 -3.20
CA ASP A 143 -15.76 30.10 -3.35
C ASP A 143 -16.25 29.25 -4.52
N THR A 144 -17.06 28.23 -4.22
CA THR A 144 -17.55 27.28 -5.21
C THR A 144 -18.66 27.83 -6.12
N SER A 145 -19.26 28.97 -5.78
CA SER A 145 -20.38 29.55 -6.53
C SER A 145 -20.03 29.94 -7.97
N GLY A 146 -18.76 30.25 -8.22
CA GLY A 146 -18.24 30.64 -9.53
C GLY A 146 -17.60 29.50 -10.35
N LEU A 147 -17.54 28.28 -9.82
CA LEU A 147 -16.87 27.17 -10.49
C LEU A 147 -17.71 26.64 -11.67
N SER A 148 -17.06 26.41 -12.82
CA SER A 148 -17.64 25.65 -13.91
C SER A 148 -17.91 24.20 -13.48
N ARG A 149 -18.78 23.47 -14.20
CA ARG A 149 -19.08 22.05 -13.92
C ARG A 149 -17.82 21.17 -13.87
N LYS A 150 -16.83 21.45 -14.72
CA LYS A 150 -15.57 20.71 -14.77
C LYS A 150 -14.72 21.00 -13.54
N GLU A 151 -14.60 22.26 -13.15
CA GLU A 151 -13.86 22.68 -11.96
C GLU A 151 -14.53 22.17 -10.67
N TYR A 152 -15.87 22.23 -10.60
CA TYR A 152 -16.60 21.70 -9.46
C TYR A 152 -16.41 20.18 -9.31
N LYS A 153 -16.35 19.40 -10.41
CA LYS A 153 -16.01 17.98 -10.35
C LYS A 153 -14.60 17.76 -9.79
N LYS A 154 -13.62 18.59 -10.19
CA LYS A 154 -12.25 18.53 -9.70
C LYS A 154 -12.16 18.96 -8.24
N TYR A 155 -12.92 19.99 -7.84
CA TYR A 155 -13.06 20.40 -6.44
C TYR A 155 -13.63 19.28 -5.56
N ARG A 156 -14.67 18.60 -6.00
CA ARG A 156 -15.24 17.45 -5.28
C ARG A 156 -14.21 16.33 -5.12
N TYR A 157 -13.48 15.97 -6.17
CA TYR A 157 -12.38 15.01 -6.09
C TYR A 157 -11.36 15.43 -5.05
N PHE A 158 -10.95 16.71 -5.04
CA PHE A 158 -10.03 17.24 -4.03
C PHE A 158 -10.58 17.07 -2.61
N LYS A 159 -11.84 17.40 -2.37
CA LYS A 159 -12.46 17.34 -1.05
C LYS A 159 -12.78 15.93 -0.56
N GLU A 160 -13.17 15.04 -1.46
CA GLU A 160 -13.70 13.71 -1.13
C GLU A 160 -12.64 12.60 -1.23
N GLU A 161 -11.68 12.72 -2.18
CA GLU A 161 -10.69 11.66 -2.47
C GLU A 161 -9.24 12.08 -2.19
N VAL A 162 -8.94 13.34 -1.95
CA VAL A 162 -7.56 13.81 -1.71
C VAL A 162 -7.38 14.28 -0.27
N GLU A 163 -8.09 15.31 0.18
CA GLU A 163 -7.93 15.85 1.54
C GLU A 163 -8.02 14.78 2.63
N PRO A 164 -9.05 13.89 2.66
CA PRO A 164 -9.20 12.94 3.77
C PRO A 164 -8.05 11.92 3.88
N PHE A 165 -7.33 11.69 2.77
CA PHE A 165 -6.25 10.71 2.69
C PHE A 165 -4.86 11.33 2.64
N SER A 166 -4.77 12.68 2.54
CA SER A 166 -3.48 13.37 2.55
C SER A 166 -2.92 13.50 3.95
N SER A 167 -1.72 13.00 4.13
CA SER A 167 -0.95 13.16 5.36
C SER A 167 -0.48 14.61 5.57
N ILE A 168 -0.27 15.37 4.48
CA ILE A 168 0.06 16.80 4.50
C ILE A 168 -1.12 17.60 4.99
N TRP A 169 -2.32 17.36 4.47
CA TRP A 169 -3.55 18.00 4.95
C TRP A 169 -3.77 17.73 6.45
N GLN A 170 -3.59 16.47 6.88
CA GLN A 170 -3.69 16.11 8.29
C GLN A 170 -2.64 16.85 9.14
N ALA A 171 -1.40 16.92 8.68
CA ALA A 171 -0.34 17.65 9.38
C ALA A 171 -0.61 19.17 9.45
N LYS A 172 -1.20 19.74 8.39
CA LYS A 172 -1.64 21.15 8.39
C LYS A 172 -2.74 21.40 9.43
N ARG A 173 -3.69 20.50 9.54
CA ARG A 173 -4.71 20.54 10.62
C ARG A 173 -4.09 20.36 12.00
N ASP A 174 -3.06 19.55 12.15
CA ASP A 174 -2.34 19.39 13.40
C ASP A 174 -1.62 20.68 13.81
N VAL A 175 -1.09 21.47 12.86
CA VAL A 175 -0.54 22.80 13.15
C VAL A 175 -1.63 23.75 13.65
N ALA A 176 -2.77 23.81 12.97
CA ALA A 176 -3.90 24.64 13.39
C ALA A 176 -4.42 24.23 14.77
N GLY A 177 -4.58 22.92 15.00
CA GLY A 177 -5.02 22.35 16.26
C GLY A 177 -4.03 22.59 17.40
N ALA A 178 -2.71 22.48 17.15
CA ALA A 178 -1.69 22.78 18.15
C ALA A 178 -1.75 24.24 18.60
N LYS A 179 -1.89 25.19 17.68
CA LYS A 179 -2.11 26.62 17.97
C LYS A 179 -3.39 26.83 18.77
N ALA A 180 -4.45 26.17 18.37
CA ALA A 180 -5.73 26.27 19.06
C ALA A 180 -5.70 25.69 20.49
N VAL A 181 -5.00 24.57 20.71
CA VAL A 181 -4.85 23.95 22.04
C VAL A 181 -4.15 24.89 23.03
N VAL A 182 -3.14 25.62 22.59
CA VAL A 182 -2.48 26.64 23.46
C VAL A 182 -3.51 27.64 24.00
N ARG A 183 -4.49 28.00 23.17
CA ARG A 183 -5.55 28.96 23.53
C ARG A 183 -6.66 28.33 24.38
N TYR A 184 -7.09 27.11 24.08
CA TYR A 184 -8.30 26.52 24.66
C TYR A 184 -8.05 25.52 25.80
N ALA A 185 -6.81 25.08 26.03
CA ALA A 185 -6.52 24.09 27.09
C ALA A 185 -7.03 24.48 28.48
N GLU A 186 -6.81 25.73 28.88
CA GLU A 186 -7.26 26.24 30.17
C GLU A 186 -8.79 26.32 30.26
N LEU A 187 -9.47 26.66 29.16
CA LEU A 187 -10.93 26.69 29.08
C LEU A 187 -11.51 25.28 29.20
N PHE A 188 -10.95 24.31 28.50
CA PHE A 188 -11.37 22.90 28.59
C PHE A 188 -11.18 22.36 30.00
N GLU A 189 -10.02 22.63 30.61
CA GLU A 189 -9.78 22.23 32.01
C GLU A 189 -10.82 22.86 32.96
N LYS A 190 -11.06 24.18 32.86
CA LYS A 190 -12.03 24.89 33.69
C LYS A 190 -13.43 24.30 33.55
N GLU A 191 -13.89 24.04 32.32
CA GLU A 191 -15.22 23.50 32.07
C GLU A 191 -15.37 22.05 32.57
N LEU A 192 -14.35 21.21 32.40
CA LEU A 192 -14.38 19.83 32.89
C LEU A 192 -14.27 19.76 34.40
N ARG A 193 -13.47 20.62 35.04
CA ARG A 193 -13.38 20.72 36.52
C ARG A 193 -14.62 21.31 37.14
N ALA A 194 -15.40 22.09 36.42
CA ALA A 194 -16.72 22.54 36.92
C ALA A 194 -17.68 21.35 37.12
N LYS A 195 -17.51 20.27 36.33
CA LYS A 195 -18.27 19.02 36.47
C LYS A 195 -17.64 18.05 37.48
N ASP A 196 -16.32 18.06 37.61
CA ASP A 196 -15.54 17.20 38.51
C ASP A 196 -14.28 17.96 38.99
N PRO A 197 -14.31 18.62 40.16
CA PRO A 197 -13.21 19.47 40.67
C PRO A 197 -11.89 18.73 40.86
N ASN A 198 -11.90 17.40 41.05
CA ASN A 198 -10.71 16.59 41.32
C ASN A 198 -10.13 15.96 40.05
N ARG A 199 -10.66 16.28 38.87
CA ARG A 199 -10.25 15.70 37.59
C ARG A 199 -8.80 16.05 37.26
N LYS A 200 -7.98 15.01 37.08
CA LYS A 200 -6.55 15.14 36.75
C LYS A 200 -6.25 14.83 35.30
N ALA A 201 -7.16 14.15 34.62
CA ALA A 201 -7.02 13.73 33.23
C ALA A 201 -8.39 13.77 32.52
N PHE A 202 -8.37 13.72 31.19
CA PHE A 202 -9.58 13.72 30.38
C PHE A 202 -9.46 12.74 29.21
N SER A 203 -10.61 12.28 28.73
CA SER A 203 -10.77 11.45 27.53
C SER A 203 -11.38 12.27 26.39
N GLY A 204 -11.42 11.67 25.19
CA GLY A 204 -12.16 12.26 24.06
C GLY A 204 -13.65 12.43 24.34
N ALA A 205 -14.26 11.50 25.09
CA ALA A 205 -15.66 11.59 25.52
C ALA A 205 -15.89 12.75 26.52
N ASP A 206 -14.94 12.99 27.42
CA ASP A 206 -15.01 14.14 28.30
C ASP A 206 -14.99 15.46 27.54
N LEU A 207 -14.08 15.60 26.58
CA LEU A 207 -14.00 16.78 25.71
C LEU A 207 -15.29 16.94 24.90
N ALA A 208 -15.79 15.85 24.29
CA ALA A 208 -17.06 15.88 23.55
C ALA A 208 -18.21 16.40 24.41
N SER A 209 -18.24 16.08 25.75
CA SER A 209 -19.28 16.50 26.67
C SER A 209 -19.33 18.00 26.93
N ILE A 210 -18.29 18.76 26.60
CA ILE A 210 -18.21 20.22 26.76
C ILE A 210 -18.27 20.95 25.41
N MET A 211 -18.24 20.23 24.27
CA MET A 211 -18.52 20.80 22.96
C MET A 211 -20.04 20.97 22.82
N LYS A 212 -20.48 22.14 22.38
CA LYS A 212 -21.91 22.44 22.22
C LYS A 212 -22.39 22.00 20.83
N ASP A 213 -23.63 21.55 20.74
CA ASP A 213 -24.30 21.37 19.46
C ASP A 213 -24.34 22.72 18.73
N GLY A 214 -23.81 22.75 17.50
CA GLY A 214 -23.69 23.97 16.71
C GLY A 214 -22.52 24.88 17.15
N GLU A 215 -21.45 24.34 17.75
CA GLU A 215 -20.23 25.10 18.02
C GLU A 215 -19.72 25.80 16.77
N THR A 216 -19.71 27.13 16.80
CA THR A 216 -19.32 27.98 15.67
C THR A 216 -17.87 28.46 15.75
N ASP A 217 -17.18 28.29 16.90
CA ASP A 217 -15.78 28.63 17.05
C ASP A 217 -14.90 27.54 16.44
N ALA A 218 -14.47 27.77 15.19
CA ALA A 218 -13.64 26.83 14.45
C ALA A 218 -12.32 26.50 15.16
N ALA A 219 -11.71 27.46 15.88
CA ALA A 219 -10.47 27.23 16.60
C ALA A 219 -10.69 26.34 17.83
N ARG A 220 -11.83 26.46 18.50
CA ARG A 220 -12.21 25.56 19.60
C ARG A 220 -12.42 24.13 19.10
N TRP A 221 -13.05 23.98 17.93
CA TRP A 221 -13.26 22.69 17.30
C TRP A 221 -11.93 22.04 16.88
N GLU A 222 -11.02 22.82 16.30
CA GLU A 222 -9.66 22.34 15.94
C GLU A 222 -8.87 21.88 17.18
N ALA A 223 -8.97 22.60 18.31
CA ALA A 223 -8.34 22.21 19.57
C ALA A 223 -8.89 20.88 20.10
N TYR A 224 -10.21 20.70 20.04
CA TYR A 224 -10.87 19.46 20.39
C TYR A 224 -10.38 18.28 19.57
N GLU A 225 -10.46 18.39 18.24
CA GLU A 225 -10.04 17.32 17.33
C GLU A 225 -8.56 16.99 17.46
N PHE A 226 -7.70 17.99 17.63
CA PHE A 226 -6.28 17.78 17.88
C PHE A 226 -6.06 16.93 19.13
N CYS A 227 -6.69 17.28 20.26
CA CYS A 227 -6.60 16.49 21.49
C CYS A 227 -7.08 15.06 21.28
N VAL A 228 -8.21 14.85 20.60
CA VAL A 228 -8.76 13.51 20.32
C VAL A 228 -7.80 12.69 19.47
N ARG A 229 -7.21 13.28 18.41
CA ARG A 229 -6.21 12.61 17.57
C ARG A 229 -4.96 12.21 18.35
N LYS A 230 -4.46 13.11 19.21
CA LYS A 230 -3.26 12.81 20.03
C LYS A 230 -3.49 11.76 21.11
N MET A 231 -4.75 11.55 21.50
CA MET A 231 -5.14 10.47 22.43
C MET A 231 -5.32 9.10 21.75
N LYS A 232 -5.21 9.00 20.42
CA LYS A 232 -5.33 7.72 19.69
C LYS A 232 -4.31 6.72 20.24
N GLY A 233 -4.81 5.61 20.83
CA GLY A 233 -3.97 4.60 21.50
C GLY A 233 -3.67 4.86 22.98
N ASN A 234 -4.03 6.04 23.52
CA ASN A 234 -4.01 6.33 24.95
C ASN A 234 -5.32 7.02 25.34
N PRO A 235 -6.24 6.34 26.01
CA PRO A 235 -7.61 6.84 26.23
C PRO A 235 -7.68 8.06 27.16
N LEU A 236 -6.60 8.39 27.85
CA LEU A 236 -6.57 9.50 28.80
C LEU A 236 -5.36 10.40 28.58
N MET A 237 -5.60 11.71 28.61
CA MET A 237 -4.58 12.75 28.61
C MET A 237 -4.61 13.51 29.93
N SER A 238 -3.46 13.64 30.63
CA SER A 238 -3.38 14.44 31.84
C SER A 238 -3.12 15.91 31.51
N TRP A 239 -3.69 16.82 32.31
CA TRP A 239 -3.43 18.25 32.20
C TRP A 239 -1.95 18.59 32.34
N THR A 240 -1.28 17.97 33.31
CA THR A 240 0.15 18.16 33.54
C THR A 240 0.97 17.82 32.29
N LYS A 241 0.63 16.70 31.60
CA LYS A 241 1.31 16.31 30.36
C LYS A 241 1.02 17.29 29.22
N LEU A 242 -0.23 17.72 29.09
CA LEU A 242 -0.63 18.68 28.07
C LEU A 242 0.14 20.00 28.22
N TYR A 243 0.18 20.55 29.45
CA TYR A 243 0.86 21.81 29.72
C TYR A 243 2.40 21.70 29.60
N ALA A 244 2.97 20.60 30.04
CA ALA A 244 4.42 20.37 29.88
C ALA A 244 4.87 20.32 28.41
N GLN A 245 3.99 19.91 27.50
CA GLN A 245 4.26 19.80 26.07
C GLN A 245 3.77 21.02 25.26
N ARG A 246 3.01 21.94 25.90
CA ARG A 246 2.28 23.01 25.20
C ARG A 246 3.18 23.85 24.29
N ASP A 247 4.35 24.25 24.76
CA ASP A 247 5.24 25.15 24.05
C ASP A 247 5.97 24.47 22.87
N ASP A 248 6.01 23.14 22.87
CA ASP A 248 6.63 22.35 21.79
C ASP A 248 5.62 21.84 20.77
N LEU A 249 4.30 21.78 21.13
CA LEU A 249 3.26 21.22 20.26
C LEU A 249 3.22 21.87 18.87
N GLU A 250 3.27 23.20 18.83
CA GLU A 250 3.24 23.93 17.55
C GLU A 250 4.51 23.70 16.74
N LYS A 251 5.69 23.78 17.38
CA LYS A 251 6.98 23.54 16.72
C LYS A 251 7.08 22.14 16.14
N ASP A 252 6.64 21.14 16.92
CA ASP A 252 6.65 19.73 16.47
C ASP A 252 5.66 19.49 15.32
N ALA A 253 4.47 20.09 15.38
CA ALA A 253 3.48 19.99 14.31
C ALA A 253 4.01 20.67 13.03
N GLU A 254 4.58 21.88 13.12
CA GLU A 254 5.17 22.55 11.98
C GLU A 254 6.37 21.80 11.38
N LYS A 255 7.21 21.21 12.23
CA LYS A 255 8.33 20.38 11.77
C LYS A 255 7.85 19.17 10.99
N GLU A 256 6.81 18.49 11.50
CA GLU A 256 6.23 17.33 10.81
C GLU A 256 5.57 17.74 9.49
N TYR A 257 4.81 18.82 9.45
CA TYR A 257 4.22 19.36 8.22
C TYR A 257 5.30 19.64 7.16
N ARG A 258 6.37 20.39 7.54
CA ARG A 258 7.47 20.71 6.62
C ARG A 258 8.18 19.45 6.11
N LYS A 259 8.38 18.46 6.99
CA LYS A 259 8.98 17.18 6.62
C LYS A 259 8.15 16.45 5.56
N ARG A 260 6.83 16.39 5.71
CA ARG A 260 5.93 15.73 4.74
C ARG A 260 5.96 16.43 3.38
N VAL A 261 5.88 17.76 3.38
CA VAL A 261 6.00 18.56 2.15
C VAL A 261 7.35 18.32 1.46
N GLU A 262 8.45 18.28 2.20
CA GLU A 262 9.78 18.05 1.61
C GLU A 262 9.96 16.61 1.13
N THR A 263 9.35 15.64 1.78
CA THR A 263 9.32 14.25 1.30
C THR A 263 8.68 14.15 -0.08
N VAL A 264 7.52 14.78 -0.30
CA VAL A 264 6.88 14.79 -1.63
C VAL A 264 7.77 15.49 -2.66
N LYS A 265 8.33 16.67 -2.35
CA LYS A 265 9.21 17.39 -3.27
C LYS A 265 10.45 16.58 -3.64
N THR A 266 10.99 15.81 -2.71
CA THR A 266 12.15 14.94 -2.95
C THR A 266 11.75 13.77 -3.84
N SER A 267 10.63 13.09 -3.52
CA SER A 267 10.08 12.01 -4.34
C SER A 267 9.83 12.46 -5.78
N GLU A 268 9.24 13.65 -5.99
CA GLU A 268 8.99 14.17 -7.34
C GLU A 268 10.29 14.51 -8.09
N ARG A 269 11.30 15.07 -7.40
CA ARG A 269 12.63 15.31 -8.01
C ARG A 269 13.32 14.00 -8.40
N GLU A 270 13.28 13.01 -7.53
CA GLU A 270 13.85 11.68 -7.83
C GLU A 270 13.12 11.02 -8.98
N ARG A 271 11.79 11.12 -9.03
CA ARG A 271 10.96 10.57 -10.09
C ARG A 271 11.23 11.22 -11.44
N ALA A 272 11.36 12.56 -11.48
CA ALA A 272 11.67 13.28 -12.70
C ALA A 272 12.98 12.82 -13.38
N ALA A 273 13.93 12.28 -12.59
CA ALA A 273 15.19 11.74 -13.11
C ALA A 273 15.05 10.41 -13.87
N LEU A 274 13.88 9.75 -13.85
CA LEU A 274 13.60 8.60 -14.73
C LEU A 274 13.45 9.02 -16.18
N GLY A 275 13.00 10.26 -16.42
CA GLY A 275 12.84 10.83 -17.76
C GLY A 275 11.62 10.31 -18.53
N ASP A 276 10.71 9.60 -17.86
CA ASP A 276 9.47 9.10 -18.44
C ASP A 276 8.34 10.15 -18.40
N ASN A 277 7.39 10.03 -19.31
CA ASN A 277 6.16 10.83 -19.28
C ASN A 277 5.11 10.17 -18.40
N GLN A 278 4.93 10.67 -17.19
CA GLN A 278 4.00 10.11 -16.19
C GLN A 278 2.51 10.12 -16.63
N ASN A 279 2.17 10.89 -17.65
CA ASN A 279 0.80 11.00 -18.16
C ASN A 279 0.56 10.13 -19.41
N ASP A 280 1.55 9.38 -19.87
CA ASP A 280 1.47 8.57 -21.08
C ASP A 280 1.79 7.10 -20.78
N ALA A 281 0.74 6.27 -20.76
CA ALA A 281 0.87 4.82 -20.56
C ALA A 281 1.52 4.09 -21.74
N SER A 282 1.76 4.74 -22.87
CA SER A 282 2.49 4.16 -24.01
C SER A 282 4.01 4.30 -23.88
N ASP A 283 4.47 5.26 -23.09
CA ASP A 283 5.88 5.45 -22.76
C ASP A 283 6.28 4.49 -21.63
N ARG A 284 6.64 3.25 -21.97
CA ARG A 284 6.90 2.15 -21.04
C ARG A 284 8.37 1.75 -20.93
N ASN A 285 9.25 2.28 -21.78
CA ASN A 285 10.66 1.88 -21.87
C ASN A 285 11.54 2.68 -20.88
N TYR A 286 11.23 2.55 -19.60
CA TYR A 286 11.98 3.13 -18.49
C TYR A 286 12.16 2.10 -17.37
N GLY A 287 13.00 2.40 -16.40
CA GLY A 287 13.30 1.46 -15.34
C GLY A 287 14.63 0.72 -15.54
N ASN A 288 14.80 -0.38 -14.82
CA ASN A 288 15.96 -1.27 -14.93
C ASN A 288 15.62 -2.71 -14.49
N ASN A 289 16.56 -3.63 -14.62
CA ASN A 289 16.40 -5.03 -14.25
C ASN A 289 16.74 -5.36 -12.77
N ARG A 290 16.95 -4.36 -11.89
CA ARG A 290 17.28 -4.59 -10.48
C ARG A 290 16.04 -4.78 -9.62
N LEU A 291 15.73 -6.03 -9.32
CA LEU A 291 14.56 -6.41 -8.53
C LEU A 291 14.82 -6.34 -7.02
N ALA A 292 16.08 -6.45 -6.59
CA ALA A 292 16.45 -6.40 -5.18
C ALA A 292 16.25 -5.00 -4.57
N GLY A 293 15.82 -4.95 -3.31
CA GLY A 293 15.62 -3.71 -2.59
C GLY A 293 15.61 -3.90 -1.09
N LYS A 294 16.35 -3.08 -0.34
CA LYS A 294 16.64 -3.26 1.10
C LYS A 294 15.43 -3.54 1.99
N LYS A 295 14.31 -2.85 1.79
CA LYS A 295 13.10 -3.02 2.61
C LYS A 295 11.88 -3.44 1.78
N SER A 296 11.74 -2.91 0.58
CA SER A 296 10.58 -3.15 -0.28
C SER A 296 10.51 -4.60 -0.78
N ALA A 297 11.66 -5.22 -1.06
CA ALA A 297 11.74 -6.61 -1.50
C ALA A 297 11.18 -7.62 -0.47
N LEU A 298 11.18 -7.30 0.83
CA LEU A 298 10.68 -8.20 1.87
C LEU A 298 9.20 -8.56 1.65
N HIS A 299 8.35 -7.58 1.31
CA HIS A 299 6.93 -7.84 1.08
C HIS A 299 6.73 -8.68 -0.19
N GLY A 300 7.38 -8.34 -1.30
CA GLY A 300 7.31 -9.11 -2.54
C GLY A 300 7.83 -10.55 -2.39
N MET A 301 8.95 -10.77 -1.65
CA MET A 301 9.45 -12.11 -1.32
C MET A 301 8.44 -12.91 -0.49
N HIS A 302 7.80 -12.26 0.50
CA HIS A 302 6.80 -12.91 1.33
C HIS A 302 5.58 -13.34 0.52
N VAL A 303 5.07 -12.47 -0.34
CA VAL A 303 3.96 -12.76 -1.26
C VAL A 303 4.34 -13.88 -2.24
N GLY A 304 5.50 -13.76 -2.90
CA GLY A 304 6.01 -14.76 -3.83
C GLY A 304 6.25 -16.11 -3.17
N GLY A 305 6.77 -16.11 -1.93
CA GLY A 305 6.99 -17.33 -1.14
C GLY A 305 5.69 -18.08 -0.84
N ILE A 306 4.64 -17.38 -0.43
CA ILE A 306 3.31 -17.99 -0.23
C ILE A 306 2.80 -18.60 -1.53
N VAL A 307 2.96 -17.91 -2.66
CA VAL A 307 2.47 -18.39 -3.96
C VAL A 307 3.26 -19.58 -4.46
N GLY A 308 4.61 -19.51 -4.49
CA GLY A 308 5.41 -20.45 -5.23
C GLY A 308 6.82 -20.70 -4.69
N ALA A 309 7.07 -20.63 -3.36
CA ALA A 309 8.31 -21.12 -2.80
C ALA A 309 8.55 -22.58 -3.20
N THR A 310 9.83 -22.94 -3.38
CA THR A 310 10.22 -24.26 -3.89
C THR A 310 9.72 -25.37 -2.96
N ARG A 311 8.93 -26.27 -3.50
CA ARG A 311 8.30 -27.34 -2.74
C ARG A 311 9.25 -28.51 -2.48
N ASP A 312 9.05 -29.20 -1.38
CA ASP A 312 9.76 -30.45 -1.01
C ASP A 312 11.29 -30.34 -0.96
N ASN A 313 11.83 -29.13 -0.78
CA ASN A 313 13.27 -28.87 -0.69
C ASN A 313 13.84 -28.90 0.73
N GLY A 314 12.97 -29.00 1.75
CA GLY A 314 13.36 -29.00 3.16
C GLY A 314 13.81 -27.62 3.69
N ILE A 315 13.56 -26.54 2.95
CA ILE A 315 13.92 -25.17 3.28
C ILE A 315 12.63 -24.34 3.37
N GLY A 316 12.52 -23.44 4.34
CA GLY A 316 11.43 -22.47 4.43
C GLY A 316 10.03 -23.09 4.42
N ILE A 317 9.23 -22.73 3.43
CA ILE A 317 7.84 -23.20 3.25
C ILE A 317 7.64 -23.78 1.86
N ASP A 318 6.66 -24.67 1.70
CA ASP A 318 6.17 -25.04 0.37
C ASP A 318 5.18 -23.99 -0.14
N GLY A 319 5.43 -23.42 -1.29
CA GLY A 319 4.49 -22.55 -1.96
C GLY A 319 3.17 -23.28 -2.29
N VAL A 320 2.08 -22.50 -2.42
CA VAL A 320 0.76 -23.06 -2.74
C VAL A 320 0.77 -23.84 -4.06
N ALA A 321 1.56 -23.39 -5.04
CA ALA A 321 1.63 -24.04 -6.35
C ALA A 321 3.06 -24.09 -6.91
N ASP A 322 3.36 -25.09 -7.73
CA ASP A 322 4.58 -25.16 -8.52
C ASP A 322 4.41 -24.25 -9.76
N VAL A 323 4.95 -23.03 -9.67
CA VAL A 323 4.78 -21.95 -10.65
C VAL A 323 6.11 -21.28 -10.97
N GLU A 324 6.14 -20.48 -12.04
CA GLU A 324 7.23 -19.55 -12.31
C GLU A 324 6.83 -18.16 -11.80
N LEU A 325 7.66 -17.56 -10.92
CA LEU A 325 7.41 -16.25 -10.31
C LEU A 325 8.12 -15.15 -11.10
N MET A 326 7.35 -14.30 -11.76
CA MET A 326 7.82 -13.10 -12.44
C MET A 326 7.68 -11.91 -11.51
N PHE A 327 8.79 -11.36 -11.01
CA PHE A 327 8.73 -10.21 -10.10
C PHE A 327 8.79 -8.89 -10.87
N ILE A 328 7.87 -7.98 -10.54
CA ILE A 328 7.83 -6.64 -11.12
C ILE A 328 7.77 -5.64 -9.97
N ARG A 329 8.79 -4.77 -9.91
CA ARG A 329 8.95 -3.83 -8.81
C ARG A 329 8.37 -2.47 -9.16
N LEU A 330 7.55 -1.92 -8.23
CA LEU A 330 6.91 -0.61 -8.35
C LEU A 330 7.26 0.36 -7.21
N HIS A 331 7.76 -0.13 -6.08
CA HIS A 331 7.88 0.69 -4.88
C HIS A 331 9.07 1.64 -4.90
N GLU A 332 8.75 2.90 -4.61
CA GLU A 332 9.65 3.98 -4.26
C GLU A 332 9.60 4.18 -2.74
N GLY A 333 10.50 3.55 -1.97
CA GLY A 333 10.50 3.70 -0.51
C GLY A 333 9.16 3.35 0.17
N ASP A 334 8.67 4.20 1.06
CA ASP A 334 7.43 4.00 1.83
C ASP A 334 6.22 4.76 1.19
N GLY A 335 6.15 4.88 -0.13
CA GLY A 335 5.10 5.59 -0.87
C GLY A 335 4.06 4.68 -1.52
N ASP A 336 3.04 5.31 -2.13
CA ASP A 336 2.07 4.62 -2.98
C ASP A 336 2.66 4.35 -4.37
N GLU A 337 2.22 3.28 -5.00
CA GLU A 337 2.50 2.95 -6.41
C GLU A 337 1.92 4.03 -7.32
N ARG A 338 2.68 4.42 -8.34
CA ARG A 338 2.19 5.36 -9.35
C ARG A 338 1.31 4.66 -10.36
N ASP A 339 0.20 5.29 -10.74
CA ASP A 339 -0.77 4.71 -11.69
C ASP A 339 -0.13 4.29 -13.01
N LYS A 340 0.83 5.09 -13.50
CA LYS A 340 1.57 4.74 -14.72
C LYS A 340 2.41 3.49 -14.56
N ASP A 341 3.11 3.35 -13.42
CA ASP A 341 3.97 2.20 -13.17
C ASP A 341 3.13 0.93 -13.01
N VAL A 342 1.99 1.02 -12.33
CA VAL A 342 1.00 -0.08 -12.24
C VAL A 342 0.52 -0.49 -13.62
N ALA A 343 0.12 0.47 -14.47
CA ALA A 343 -0.31 0.17 -15.83
C ALA A 343 0.81 -0.47 -16.66
N SER A 344 2.04 0.07 -16.59
CA SER A 344 3.21 -0.47 -17.29
C SER A 344 3.54 -1.89 -16.84
N ALA A 345 3.49 -2.16 -15.54
CA ALA A 345 3.72 -3.48 -14.96
C ALA A 345 2.69 -4.52 -15.42
N ILE A 346 1.42 -4.14 -15.50
CA ILE A 346 0.36 -5.03 -16.00
C ILE A 346 0.58 -5.36 -17.49
N TYR A 347 0.91 -4.36 -18.31
CA TYR A 347 1.26 -4.61 -19.73
C TYR A 347 2.47 -5.51 -19.85
N TYR A 348 3.56 -5.22 -19.11
CA TYR A 348 4.77 -6.04 -19.10
C TYR A 348 4.46 -7.50 -18.75
N ALA A 349 3.74 -7.73 -17.63
CA ALA A 349 3.36 -9.09 -17.22
C ALA A 349 2.56 -9.81 -18.30
N ALA A 350 1.58 -9.11 -18.90
CA ALA A 350 0.70 -9.67 -19.92
C ALA A 350 1.42 -9.98 -21.24
N ASP A 351 2.41 -9.17 -21.61
CA ASP A 351 3.19 -9.37 -22.85
C ASP A 351 4.25 -10.47 -22.67
N ASN A 352 4.76 -10.67 -21.46
CA ASN A 352 5.72 -11.72 -21.09
C ASN A 352 5.05 -13.04 -20.63
N GLY A 353 3.76 -13.23 -20.93
CA GLY A 353 3.10 -14.53 -20.82
C GLY A 353 2.55 -14.89 -19.44
N ALA A 354 2.46 -13.95 -18.49
CA ALA A 354 1.80 -14.20 -17.21
C ALA A 354 0.36 -14.68 -17.41
N ARG A 355 -0.07 -15.65 -16.62
CA ARG A 355 -1.46 -16.17 -16.59
C ARG A 355 -2.21 -15.71 -15.36
N VAL A 356 -1.49 -15.31 -14.34
CA VAL A 356 -2.02 -14.71 -13.11
C VAL A 356 -1.19 -13.48 -12.80
N ILE A 357 -1.81 -12.38 -12.42
CA ILE A 357 -1.17 -11.17 -11.93
C ILE A 357 -1.66 -10.94 -10.50
N ASN A 358 -0.73 -10.96 -9.54
CA ASN A 358 -1.00 -10.66 -8.15
C ASN A 358 -0.57 -9.21 -7.82
N MET A 359 -1.48 -8.45 -7.20
CA MET A 359 -1.33 -7.05 -6.82
C MET A 359 -1.67 -6.88 -5.33
N SER A 360 -0.67 -7.08 -4.45
CA SER A 360 -0.85 -7.02 -2.99
C SER A 360 -0.67 -5.60 -2.43
N PHE A 361 -1.19 -4.61 -3.11
CA PHE A 361 -1.14 -3.19 -2.77
C PHE A 361 -2.48 -2.52 -3.03
N GLY A 362 -2.60 -1.24 -2.71
CA GLY A 362 -3.76 -0.44 -3.09
C GLY A 362 -3.76 0.92 -2.41
N LYS A 363 -4.39 1.89 -3.08
CA LYS A 363 -4.50 3.28 -2.64
C LYS A 363 -5.90 3.84 -2.84
N ARG A 364 -6.24 4.88 -2.10
CA ARG A 364 -7.56 5.50 -2.19
C ARG A 364 -7.65 6.61 -3.23
N THR A 365 -6.51 7.23 -3.53
CA THR A 365 -6.38 8.32 -4.50
C THR A 365 -5.67 7.80 -5.75
N SER A 366 -6.31 7.91 -6.92
CA SER A 366 -5.75 7.41 -8.20
C SER A 366 -6.15 8.36 -9.34
N PRO A 367 -5.38 9.44 -9.55
CA PRO A 367 -5.68 10.43 -10.60
C PRO A 367 -5.57 9.83 -12.00
N GLY A 368 -4.66 8.89 -12.19
CA GLY A 368 -4.42 8.17 -13.44
C GLY A 368 -5.17 6.86 -13.60
N LYS A 369 -6.21 6.59 -12.80
CA LYS A 369 -6.98 5.33 -12.82
C LYS A 369 -7.36 4.83 -14.21
N GLY A 370 -7.68 5.74 -15.14
CA GLY A 370 -8.03 5.36 -16.51
C GLY A 370 -6.90 4.68 -17.30
N MET A 371 -5.62 4.90 -16.93
CA MET A 371 -4.48 4.17 -17.50
C MET A 371 -4.46 2.74 -16.96
N VAL A 372 -4.62 2.60 -15.65
CA VAL A 372 -4.66 1.29 -14.96
C VAL A 372 -5.82 0.45 -15.45
N GLU A 373 -7.03 1.02 -15.56
CA GLU A 373 -8.21 0.33 -16.10
C GLU A 373 -8.01 -0.21 -17.53
N LYS A 374 -7.35 0.56 -18.41
CA LYS A 374 -7.01 0.09 -19.76
C LYS A 374 -6.04 -1.10 -19.72
N ALA A 375 -5.04 -1.06 -18.84
CA ALA A 375 -4.08 -2.15 -18.68
C ALA A 375 -4.75 -3.42 -18.12
N LEU A 376 -5.63 -3.28 -17.13
CA LEU A 376 -6.40 -4.38 -16.57
C LEU A 376 -7.28 -5.04 -17.65
N ARG A 377 -8.05 -4.25 -18.42
CA ARG A 377 -8.86 -4.77 -19.55
C ARG A 377 -8.03 -5.43 -20.64
N TYR A 378 -6.79 -4.96 -20.86
CA TYR A 378 -5.86 -5.61 -21.77
C TYR A 378 -5.47 -7.00 -21.27
N ALA A 379 -5.12 -7.12 -20.00
CA ALA A 379 -4.79 -8.40 -19.37
C ALA A 379 -5.98 -9.37 -19.39
N GLU A 380 -7.19 -8.89 -19.05
CA GLU A 380 -8.44 -9.68 -19.12
C GLU A 380 -8.71 -10.22 -20.52
N LYS A 381 -8.55 -9.40 -21.56
CA LYS A 381 -8.69 -9.85 -22.97
C LYS A 381 -7.71 -10.94 -23.36
N LYS A 382 -6.54 -11.00 -22.73
CA LYS A 382 -5.56 -12.09 -22.88
C LYS A 382 -5.90 -13.32 -22.01
N GLY A 383 -7.00 -13.28 -21.24
CA GLY A 383 -7.43 -14.38 -20.37
C GLY A 383 -6.58 -14.52 -19.12
N ILE A 384 -5.99 -13.43 -18.63
CA ILE A 384 -5.16 -13.41 -17.42
C ILE A 384 -6.05 -13.21 -16.20
N LEU A 385 -5.84 -14.01 -15.16
CA LEU A 385 -6.50 -13.84 -13.88
C LEU A 385 -5.83 -12.70 -13.10
N LEU A 386 -6.63 -11.71 -12.71
CA LEU A 386 -6.20 -10.59 -11.89
C LEU A 386 -6.61 -10.81 -10.44
N VAL A 387 -5.64 -10.72 -9.52
CA VAL A 387 -5.85 -10.90 -8.08
C VAL A 387 -5.38 -9.64 -7.37
N HIS A 388 -6.25 -9.05 -6.56
CA HIS A 388 -5.97 -7.81 -5.85
C HIS A 388 -6.34 -7.91 -4.36
N ALA A 389 -5.58 -7.20 -3.51
CA ALA A 389 -5.87 -7.13 -2.08
C ALA A 389 -7.11 -6.28 -1.80
N ALA A 390 -7.95 -6.71 -0.85
CA ALA A 390 -9.12 -5.97 -0.39
C ALA A 390 -8.78 -4.83 0.59
N GLY A 391 -7.52 -4.70 1.01
CA GLY A 391 -7.06 -3.74 2.02
C GLY A 391 -7.09 -4.30 3.45
N ASN A 392 -6.65 -3.47 4.40
CA ASN A 392 -6.47 -3.86 5.81
C ASN A 392 -7.36 -3.05 6.77
N ASP A 393 -8.27 -2.23 6.25
CA ASP A 393 -9.05 -1.27 7.05
C ASP A 393 -10.30 -1.90 7.68
N GLY A 394 -10.64 -3.16 7.31
CA GLY A 394 -11.90 -3.79 7.71
C GLY A 394 -13.12 -3.09 7.11
N ALA A 395 -12.94 -2.31 6.06
CA ALA A 395 -14.00 -1.55 5.40
C ALA A 395 -14.55 -2.30 4.18
N SER A 396 -15.82 -2.03 3.82
CA SER A 396 -16.40 -2.53 2.58
C SER A 396 -15.72 -1.90 1.37
N ILE A 397 -15.26 -2.69 0.42
CA ILE A 397 -14.68 -2.22 -0.85
C ILE A 397 -15.72 -1.55 -1.76
N GLU A 398 -17.00 -1.79 -1.51
CA GLU A 398 -18.10 -1.13 -2.23
C GLU A 398 -18.31 0.31 -1.76
N GLU A 399 -18.14 0.55 -0.46
CA GLU A 399 -18.28 1.87 0.17
C GLU A 399 -16.99 2.68 0.12
N HIS A 400 -15.86 2.00 0.24
CA HIS A 400 -14.53 2.60 0.29
C HIS A 400 -13.69 2.12 -0.89
N HIS A 401 -13.60 2.96 -1.91
CA HIS A 401 -12.82 2.63 -3.11
C HIS A 401 -11.36 2.43 -2.79
N LEU A 402 -10.85 1.24 -3.11
CA LEU A 402 -9.44 0.91 -3.08
C LEU A 402 -9.01 0.59 -4.52
N TYR A 403 -8.14 1.41 -5.09
CA TYR A 403 -7.64 1.18 -6.45
C TYR A 403 -6.44 0.21 -6.40
N PRO A 404 -6.33 -0.72 -7.38
CA PRO A 404 -7.16 -0.86 -8.56
C PRO A 404 -8.38 -1.80 -8.45
N SER A 405 -8.84 -2.21 -7.24
CA SER A 405 -9.94 -3.19 -7.07
C SER A 405 -11.25 -2.77 -7.72
N LYS A 406 -11.51 -1.46 -7.81
CA LYS A 406 -12.74 -0.99 -8.42
C LYS A 406 -12.53 -0.67 -9.90
N HIS A 407 -12.93 -1.61 -10.75
CA HIS A 407 -13.23 -1.29 -12.15
C HIS A 407 -14.47 -0.40 -12.18
N ALA A 408 -14.41 0.70 -12.91
CA ALA A 408 -15.64 1.37 -13.32
C ALA A 408 -16.38 0.44 -14.26
N ASP A 409 -17.58 0.02 -13.88
CA ASP A 409 -18.56 -0.62 -14.76
C ASP A 409 -18.89 0.29 -15.95
#